data_ccc3b2598608b2a782d6480db5e3382a
#
_entry.id   ccc3b2598608b2a782d6480db5e3382a
#
_cell.length_a   1.000
_cell.length_b   1.000
_cell.length_c   1.000
_cell.angle_alpha   90.00
_cell.angle_beta   90.00
_cell.angle_gamma   90.00
#
_symmetry.space_group_name_H-M   'P 1'
#
loop_
_entity.id
_entity.type
_entity.pdbx_description
1 polymer ?
#
loop_
_entity_poly.entity_id
_entity_poly.type
_entity_poly.pdbx_seq_one_letter_code
_entity_poly.pdbx_strand_id
1 'polypeptide(L)'
;GLARFRVNAFNQNRGAGAVFRTIPSKILTLEQLNAPKVFADLSLRPRGLVLVTGPTGSGKSTTLAGMVNHLNENMYGHVLTVEDPIEFVHESKKCLVNQREVGPHTLSFNNALRAALREDPDAILVGEMRDLETIRLALTAAETGHLVFGTLHTSSAAKTIDRIVDVFPAAEKDMVRAMLSE
;
A
#
# COMPACT_ATOMS: atom_id res chain seq x y z
N GLY A 1 20.04 5.20 -15.20
CA GLY A 1 20.57 5.99 -14.08
C GLY A 1 21.24 5.09 -13.06
N LEU A 2 22.15 5.65 -12.23
CA LEU A 2 22.89 4.85 -11.24
C LEU A 2 22.05 4.54 -9.99
N ALA A 3 21.18 5.47 -9.57
CA ALA A 3 20.30 5.29 -8.40
C ALA A 3 19.16 6.33 -8.40
N ARG A 4 18.12 6.07 -7.60
CA ARG A 4 17.08 7.04 -7.25
C ARG A 4 17.30 7.51 -5.81
N PHE A 5 17.04 8.78 -5.56
CA PHE A 5 17.18 9.38 -4.23
C PHE A 5 15.93 10.19 -3.90
N ARG A 6 15.49 10.08 -2.65
CA ARG A 6 14.61 11.07 -2.03
C ARG A 6 15.48 12.15 -1.43
N VAL A 7 15.27 13.39 -1.87
CA VAL A 7 16.09 14.53 -1.42
C VAL A 7 15.22 15.49 -0.63
N ASN A 8 15.66 15.85 0.56
CA ASN A 8 15.09 16.95 1.33
C ASN A 8 16.12 18.08 1.38
N ALA A 9 15.84 19.19 0.68
CA ALA A 9 16.66 20.39 0.70
C ALA A 9 16.04 21.41 1.66
N PHE A 10 16.86 22.07 2.45
CA PHE A 10 16.43 23.02 3.48
C PHE A 10 17.46 24.12 3.70
N ASN A 11 17.02 25.24 4.25
CA ASN A 11 17.89 26.29 4.72
C ASN A 11 18.08 26.18 6.24
N GLN A 12 19.30 26.41 6.69
CA GLN A 12 19.69 26.46 8.11
C GLN A 12 20.73 27.56 8.35
N ASN A 13 21.09 27.84 9.62
CA ASN A 13 21.94 28.98 10.01
C ASN A 13 23.28 29.08 9.25
N ARG A 14 23.86 27.97 8.82
CA ARG A 14 25.15 27.93 8.08
C ARG A 14 24.98 27.89 6.56
N GLY A 15 23.77 28.10 6.03
CA GLY A 15 23.44 28.07 4.61
C GLY A 15 22.53 26.93 4.20
N ALA A 16 22.47 26.61 2.91
CA ALA A 16 21.65 25.53 2.40
C ALA A 16 22.22 24.16 2.79
N GLY A 17 21.32 23.21 3.05
CA GLY A 17 21.65 21.83 3.33
C GLY A 17 20.72 20.88 2.59
N ALA A 18 21.13 19.63 2.42
CA ALA A 18 20.29 18.59 1.85
C ALA A 18 20.58 17.22 2.49
N VAL A 19 19.53 16.42 2.62
CA VAL A 19 19.62 15.02 3.04
C VAL A 19 19.15 14.14 1.89
N PHE A 20 19.98 13.16 1.54
CA PHE A 20 19.73 12.21 0.47
C PHE A 20 19.43 10.84 1.08
N ARG A 21 18.31 10.24 0.71
CA ARG A 21 17.96 8.85 1.05
C ARG A 21 17.90 8.04 -0.24
N THR A 22 18.72 7.01 -0.33
CA THR A 22 18.68 6.09 -1.49
C THR A 22 17.35 5.34 -1.52
N ILE A 23 16.71 5.31 -2.69
CA ILE A 23 15.51 4.53 -2.96
C ILE A 23 15.96 3.23 -3.63
N PRO A 24 15.62 2.06 -3.07
CA PRO A 24 15.97 0.78 -3.69
C PRO A 24 15.42 0.68 -5.11
N SER A 25 16.24 0.26 -6.06
CA SER A 25 15.83 0.09 -7.47
C SER A 25 15.37 -1.34 -7.79
N LYS A 26 15.70 -2.31 -6.92
CA LYS A 26 15.38 -3.71 -7.13
C LYS A 26 14.30 -4.17 -6.16
N ILE A 27 13.25 -4.77 -6.72
CA ILE A 27 12.22 -5.47 -5.94
C ILE A 27 12.72 -6.89 -5.69
N LEU A 28 12.73 -7.29 -4.42
CA LEU A 28 13.06 -8.65 -4.01
C LEU A 28 11.83 -9.54 -4.15
N THR A 29 12.05 -10.80 -4.58
CA THR A 29 10.97 -11.80 -4.58
C THR A 29 10.64 -12.24 -3.16
N LEU A 30 9.46 -12.83 -2.97
CA LEU A 30 9.07 -13.38 -1.66
C LEU A 30 10.05 -14.46 -1.17
N GLU A 31 10.63 -15.24 -2.08
CA GLU A 31 11.67 -16.24 -1.77
C GLU A 31 12.94 -15.57 -1.28
N GLN A 32 13.41 -14.52 -1.95
CA GLN A 32 14.59 -13.74 -1.54
C GLN A 32 14.39 -13.04 -0.18
N LEU A 33 13.15 -12.73 0.16
CA LEU A 33 12.78 -12.18 1.46
C LEU A 33 12.61 -13.23 2.54
N ASN A 34 12.76 -14.53 2.21
CA ASN A 34 12.42 -15.66 3.09
C ASN A 34 11.00 -15.52 3.67
N ALA A 35 10.06 -14.97 2.88
CA ALA A 35 8.71 -14.76 3.30
C ALA A 35 7.94 -16.08 3.44
N PRO A 36 7.08 -16.23 4.47
CA PRO A 36 6.22 -17.40 4.59
C PRO A 36 5.35 -17.60 3.34
N LYS A 37 5.09 -18.86 2.97
CA LYS A 37 4.28 -19.21 1.79
C LYS A 37 2.91 -18.52 1.77
N VAL A 38 2.34 -18.29 2.93
CA VAL A 38 1.04 -17.59 3.05
C VAL A 38 1.04 -16.21 2.38
N PHE A 39 2.18 -15.52 2.25
CA PHE A 39 2.25 -14.23 1.58
C PHE A 39 2.00 -14.38 0.07
N ALA A 40 2.53 -15.44 -0.54
CA ALA A 40 2.25 -15.77 -1.93
C ALA A 40 0.77 -16.13 -2.12
N ASP A 41 0.22 -16.95 -1.23
CA ASP A 41 -1.19 -17.37 -1.28
C ASP A 41 -2.14 -16.17 -1.12
N LEU A 42 -1.84 -15.25 -0.20
CA LEU A 42 -2.61 -14.01 0.01
C LEU A 42 -2.51 -13.06 -1.19
N SER A 43 -1.36 -13.02 -1.86
CA SER A 43 -1.16 -12.13 -3.03
C SER A 43 -2.01 -12.52 -4.24
N LEU A 44 -2.51 -13.74 -4.28
CA LEU A 44 -3.31 -14.27 -5.39
C LEU A 44 -4.80 -14.45 -5.05
N ARG A 45 -5.24 -13.92 -3.91
CA ARG A 45 -6.65 -13.94 -3.56
C ARG A 45 -7.45 -13.06 -4.52
N PRO A 46 -8.68 -13.44 -4.87
CA PRO A 46 -9.49 -12.66 -5.82
C PRO A 46 -9.97 -11.33 -5.23
N ARG A 47 -10.11 -11.25 -3.89
CA ARG A 47 -10.58 -10.07 -3.17
C ARG A 47 -10.19 -10.14 -1.69
N GLY A 48 -10.35 -9.05 -1.00
CA GLY A 48 -10.17 -8.92 0.45
C GLY A 48 -9.13 -7.87 0.81
N LEU A 49 -8.87 -7.71 2.10
CA LEU A 49 -7.94 -6.73 2.64
C LEU A 49 -6.73 -7.43 3.25
N VAL A 50 -5.56 -7.12 2.73
CA VAL A 50 -4.26 -7.59 3.25
C VAL A 50 -3.53 -6.41 3.89
N LEU A 51 -3.26 -6.49 5.18
CA LEU A 51 -2.60 -5.45 5.95
C LEU A 51 -1.20 -5.87 6.36
N VAL A 52 -0.22 -5.05 6.01
CA VAL A 52 1.17 -5.20 6.47
C VAL A 52 1.46 -4.11 7.49
N THR A 53 1.71 -4.50 8.72
CA THR A 53 1.81 -3.57 9.85
C THR A 53 3.18 -3.66 10.52
N GLY A 54 3.55 -2.61 11.22
CA GLY A 54 4.82 -2.51 11.95
C GLY A 54 5.37 -1.10 11.98
N PRO A 55 6.43 -0.86 12.76
CA PRO A 55 7.07 0.45 12.84
C PRO A 55 7.76 0.85 11.52
N THR A 56 8.17 2.11 11.42
CA THR A 56 8.99 2.59 10.31
C THR A 56 10.29 1.78 10.21
N GLY A 57 10.68 1.39 9.01
CA GLY A 57 11.90 0.60 8.78
C GLY A 57 11.77 -0.90 9.05
N SER A 58 10.58 -1.41 9.39
CA SER A 58 10.35 -2.86 9.62
C SER A 58 10.24 -3.70 8.34
N GLY A 59 10.33 -3.10 7.16
CA GLY A 59 10.26 -3.82 5.89
C GLY A 59 8.86 -3.91 5.27
N LYS A 60 7.87 -3.14 5.75
CA LYS A 60 6.50 -3.16 5.20
C LYS A 60 6.46 -2.94 3.69
N SER A 61 7.06 -1.85 3.22
CA SER A 61 7.08 -1.50 1.79
C SER A 61 7.83 -2.54 0.95
N THR A 62 8.93 -3.09 1.48
CA THR A 62 9.69 -4.17 0.83
C THR A 62 8.84 -5.44 0.69
N THR A 63 8.13 -5.80 1.75
CA THR A 63 7.23 -6.97 1.75
C THR A 63 6.09 -6.78 0.76
N LEU A 64 5.42 -5.62 0.78
CA LEU A 64 4.34 -5.31 -0.16
C LEU A 64 4.82 -5.29 -1.60
N ALA A 65 6.00 -4.71 -1.87
CA ALA A 65 6.59 -4.73 -3.21
C ALA A 65 6.83 -6.17 -3.68
N GLY A 66 7.31 -7.06 -2.82
CA GLY A 66 7.45 -8.50 -3.09
C GLY A 66 6.12 -9.18 -3.38
N MET A 67 5.06 -8.88 -2.61
CA MET A 67 3.72 -9.42 -2.82
C MET A 67 3.09 -8.94 -4.13
N VAL A 68 3.18 -7.63 -4.42
CA VAL A 68 2.71 -7.06 -5.71
C VAL A 68 3.48 -7.63 -6.88
N ASN A 69 4.81 -7.81 -6.74
CA ASN A 69 5.61 -8.44 -7.79
C ASN A 69 5.19 -9.90 -8.03
N HIS A 70 4.91 -10.65 -6.96
CA HIS A 70 4.43 -12.02 -7.06
C HIS A 70 3.09 -12.09 -7.81
N LEU A 71 2.15 -11.21 -7.49
CA LEU A 71 0.89 -11.09 -8.21
C LEU A 71 1.11 -10.75 -9.69
N ASN A 72 1.95 -9.75 -9.97
CA ASN A 72 2.29 -9.30 -11.32
C ASN A 72 2.96 -10.38 -12.20
N GLU A 73 3.64 -11.34 -11.60
CA GLU A 73 4.26 -12.48 -12.29
C GLU A 73 3.29 -13.65 -12.54
N ASN A 74 2.25 -13.79 -11.71
CA ASN A 74 1.44 -14.99 -11.67
C ASN A 74 -0.01 -14.81 -12.13
N MET A 75 -0.52 -13.58 -12.22
CA MET A 75 -1.91 -13.28 -12.57
C MET A 75 -1.97 -12.25 -13.70
N TYR A 76 -2.89 -12.42 -14.65
CA TYR A 76 -3.25 -11.38 -15.60
C TYR A 76 -4.30 -10.46 -14.98
N GLY A 77 -4.05 -9.15 -14.99
CA GLY A 77 -4.95 -8.18 -14.39
C GLY A 77 -4.41 -6.76 -14.38
N HIS A 78 -5.08 -5.91 -13.63
CA HIS A 78 -4.72 -4.51 -13.44
C HIS A 78 -4.43 -4.22 -11.97
N VAL A 79 -3.21 -3.77 -11.69
CA VAL A 79 -2.78 -3.34 -10.35
C VAL A 79 -2.66 -1.83 -10.35
N LEU A 80 -3.33 -1.19 -9.40
CA LEU A 80 -3.22 0.24 -9.19
C LEU A 80 -2.59 0.51 -7.82
N THR A 81 -1.60 1.39 -7.76
CA THR A 81 -1.02 1.82 -6.49
C THR A 81 -1.24 3.30 -6.24
N VAL A 82 -1.44 3.66 -4.98
CA VAL A 82 -1.49 5.05 -4.49
C VAL A 82 -0.50 5.17 -3.35
N GLU A 83 0.54 5.97 -3.54
CA GLU A 83 1.70 6.04 -2.64
C GLU A 83 2.13 7.48 -2.37
N ASP A 84 2.82 7.70 -1.25
CA ASP A 84 3.35 9.02 -0.85
C ASP A 84 4.71 8.87 -0.12
N PRO A 85 5.81 8.80 -0.86
CA PRO A 85 5.97 8.66 -2.31
C PRO A 85 6.02 7.20 -2.79
N ILE A 86 6.14 7.00 -4.12
CA ILE A 86 6.44 5.67 -4.70
C ILE A 86 7.83 5.23 -4.24
N GLU A 87 7.87 4.14 -3.45
CA GLU A 87 9.14 3.58 -2.96
C GLU A 87 9.77 2.58 -3.94
N PHE A 88 8.96 1.73 -4.59
CA PHE A 88 9.41 0.77 -5.58
C PHE A 88 8.69 0.98 -6.90
N VAL A 89 9.43 1.01 -8.01
CA VAL A 89 8.83 1.09 -9.35
C VAL A 89 8.63 -0.31 -9.89
N HIS A 90 7.38 -0.64 -10.19
CA HIS A 90 7.00 -1.91 -10.79
C HIS A 90 6.94 -1.79 -12.32
N GLU A 91 7.58 -2.72 -13.00
CA GLU A 91 7.37 -2.90 -14.43
C GLU A 91 6.12 -3.78 -14.64
N SER A 92 5.29 -3.44 -15.63
CA SER A 92 4.17 -4.30 -16.02
C SER A 92 4.72 -5.60 -16.62
N LYS A 93 4.26 -6.75 -16.08
CA LYS A 93 4.60 -8.10 -16.55
C LYS A 93 3.35 -8.77 -17.09
N LYS A 94 2.69 -9.63 -16.30
CA LYS A 94 1.37 -10.16 -16.64
C LYS A 94 0.25 -9.17 -16.31
N CYS A 95 0.45 -8.37 -15.23
CA CYS A 95 -0.46 -7.28 -14.91
C CYS A 95 -0.06 -5.99 -15.61
N LEU A 96 -1.04 -5.17 -15.94
CA LEU A 96 -0.85 -3.74 -16.11
C LEU A 96 -0.66 -3.12 -14.73
N VAL A 97 0.45 -2.42 -14.49
CA VAL A 97 0.71 -1.77 -13.20
C VAL A 97 0.73 -0.26 -13.38
N ASN A 98 -0.22 0.43 -12.77
CA ASN A 98 -0.31 1.88 -12.74
C ASN A 98 -0.03 2.39 -11.34
N GLN A 99 1.01 3.21 -11.17
CA GLN A 99 1.41 3.76 -9.90
C GLN A 99 1.15 5.26 -9.84
N ARG A 100 0.41 5.69 -8.83
CA ARG A 100 0.11 7.10 -8.56
C ARG A 100 0.81 7.58 -7.30
N GLU A 101 1.55 8.65 -7.42
CA GLU A 101 2.18 9.36 -6.30
C GLU A 101 1.36 10.58 -5.94
N VAL A 102 1.11 10.77 -4.64
CA VAL A 102 0.47 11.98 -4.13
C VAL A 102 1.38 13.19 -4.39
N GLY A 103 0.81 14.25 -4.89
CA GLY A 103 1.50 15.45 -5.38
C GLY A 103 1.68 15.41 -6.90
N PRO A 104 2.60 14.61 -7.45
CA PRO A 104 2.82 14.59 -8.90
C PRO A 104 1.65 14.07 -9.74
N HIS A 105 0.91 13.06 -9.26
CA HIS A 105 -0.10 12.36 -10.05
C HIS A 105 -1.53 12.47 -9.51
N THR A 106 -1.69 12.82 -8.25
CA THR A 106 -2.99 13.01 -7.58
C THR A 106 -2.87 13.98 -6.43
N LEU A 107 -3.95 14.68 -6.11
CA LEU A 107 -3.98 15.66 -5.04
C LEU A 107 -4.05 15.02 -3.65
N SER A 108 -4.59 13.80 -3.54
CA SER A 108 -4.72 13.07 -2.26
C SER A 108 -4.94 11.58 -2.48
N PHE A 109 -4.72 10.78 -1.42
CA PHE A 109 -5.10 9.36 -1.40
C PHE A 109 -6.58 9.17 -1.72
N ASN A 110 -7.46 9.97 -1.13
CA ASN A 110 -8.90 9.84 -1.29
C ASN A 110 -9.35 10.08 -2.73
N ASN A 111 -8.81 11.10 -3.39
CA ASN A 111 -9.11 11.37 -4.79
C ASN A 111 -8.65 10.22 -5.69
N ALA A 112 -7.46 9.69 -5.46
CA ALA A 112 -6.92 8.58 -6.23
C ALA A 112 -7.73 7.29 -6.01
N LEU A 113 -8.08 6.96 -4.77
CA LEU A 113 -8.87 5.76 -4.45
C LEU A 113 -10.29 5.82 -5.01
N ARG A 114 -10.95 6.99 -4.95
CA ARG A 114 -12.26 7.18 -5.58
C ARG A 114 -12.21 7.00 -7.10
N ALA A 115 -11.12 7.47 -7.73
CA ALA A 115 -10.90 7.26 -9.16
C ALA A 115 -10.61 5.78 -9.45
N ALA A 116 -9.76 5.14 -8.65
CA ALA A 116 -9.37 3.75 -8.78
C ALA A 116 -10.56 2.80 -8.91
N LEU A 117 -11.61 3.01 -8.10
CA LEU A 117 -12.83 2.19 -8.14
C LEU A 117 -13.59 2.25 -9.49
N ARG A 118 -13.21 3.19 -10.38
CA ARG A 118 -13.78 3.35 -11.74
C ARG A 118 -12.80 2.94 -12.83
N GLU A 119 -11.61 2.48 -12.46
CA GLU A 119 -10.54 2.10 -13.38
C GLU A 119 -10.43 0.58 -13.54
N ASP A 120 -11.40 -0.16 -12.99
CA ASP A 120 -11.50 -1.62 -13.06
C ASP A 120 -10.20 -2.34 -12.63
N PRO A 121 -9.63 -2.03 -11.46
CA PRO A 121 -8.45 -2.73 -10.97
C PRO A 121 -8.84 -4.08 -10.34
N ASP A 122 -7.98 -5.08 -10.51
CA ASP A 122 -8.09 -6.34 -9.77
C ASP A 122 -7.46 -6.21 -8.38
N ALA A 123 -6.39 -5.44 -8.28
CA ALA A 123 -5.70 -5.19 -7.02
C ALA A 123 -5.36 -3.70 -6.85
N ILE A 124 -5.47 -3.23 -5.61
CA ILE A 124 -5.17 -1.85 -5.22
C ILE A 124 -4.17 -1.88 -4.07
N LEU A 125 -3.04 -1.15 -4.20
CA LEU A 125 -2.12 -0.91 -3.10
C LEU A 125 -2.32 0.51 -2.57
N VAL A 126 -2.62 0.62 -1.28
CA VAL A 126 -2.70 1.88 -0.53
C VAL A 126 -1.44 1.99 0.32
N GLY A 127 -0.54 2.88 -0.05
CA GLY A 127 0.78 3.01 0.57
C GLY A 127 0.73 3.19 2.08
N GLU A 128 -0.22 3.98 2.58
CA GLU A 128 -0.48 4.12 4.01
C GLU A 128 -1.94 4.54 4.28
N MET A 129 -2.57 3.86 5.24
CA MET A 129 -3.94 4.15 5.69
C MET A 129 -3.89 5.00 6.97
N ARG A 130 -3.95 6.33 6.82
CA ARG A 130 -3.79 7.29 7.93
C ARG A 130 -5.11 7.83 8.48
N ASP A 131 -6.08 8.03 7.63
CA ASP A 131 -7.33 8.73 7.96
C ASP A 131 -8.56 7.86 7.70
N LEU A 132 -9.67 8.28 8.32
CA LEU A 132 -10.96 7.59 8.25
C LEU A 132 -11.42 7.36 6.80
N GLU A 133 -11.30 8.36 5.94
CA GLU A 133 -11.81 8.29 4.58
C GLU A 133 -11.02 7.29 3.73
N THR A 134 -9.68 7.32 3.84
CA THR A 134 -8.80 6.34 3.18
C THR A 134 -9.11 4.91 3.64
N ILE A 135 -9.28 4.69 4.95
CA ILE A 135 -9.64 3.38 5.51
C ILE A 135 -11.01 2.93 5.01
N ARG A 136 -12.00 3.82 5.02
CA ARG A 136 -13.36 3.52 4.52
C ARG A 136 -13.34 3.10 3.05
N LEU A 137 -12.63 3.84 2.19
CA LEU A 137 -12.52 3.51 0.77
C LEU A 137 -11.79 2.18 0.54
N ALA A 138 -10.75 1.89 1.31
CA ALA A 138 -10.02 0.63 1.24
C ALA A 138 -10.91 -0.56 1.63
N LEU A 139 -11.66 -0.45 2.73
CA LEU A 139 -12.62 -1.46 3.16
C LEU A 139 -13.72 -1.67 2.11
N THR A 140 -14.31 -0.59 1.59
CA THR A 140 -15.32 -0.66 0.54
C THR A 140 -14.79 -1.36 -0.70
N ALA A 141 -13.56 -1.05 -1.14
CA ALA A 141 -12.93 -1.69 -2.27
C ALA A 141 -12.76 -3.20 -2.05
N ALA A 142 -12.29 -3.60 -0.86
CA ALA A 142 -12.10 -5.00 -0.51
C ALA A 142 -13.43 -5.78 -0.50
N GLU A 143 -14.49 -5.18 0.04
CA GLU A 143 -15.84 -5.77 0.09
C GLU A 143 -16.47 -5.89 -1.31
N THR A 144 -16.21 -4.91 -2.18
CA THR A 144 -16.82 -4.85 -3.53
C THR A 144 -16.04 -5.62 -4.60
N GLY A 145 -15.09 -6.47 -4.22
CA GLY A 145 -14.49 -7.44 -5.13
C GLY A 145 -13.03 -7.19 -5.52
N HIS A 146 -12.34 -6.24 -4.88
CA HIS A 146 -10.94 -5.94 -5.13
C HIS A 146 -10.01 -6.56 -4.09
N LEU A 147 -8.81 -6.97 -4.50
CA LEU A 147 -7.74 -7.30 -3.56
C LEU A 147 -7.03 -6.00 -3.14
N VAL A 148 -7.14 -5.63 -1.87
CA VAL A 148 -6.57 -4.39 -1.35
C VAL A 148 -5.39 -4.69 -0.45
N PHE A 149 -4.23 -4.12 -0.74
CA PHE A 149 -3.05 -4.11 0.10
C PHE A 149 -2.92 -2.77 0.79
N GLY A 150 -2.63 -2.76 2.09
CA GLY A 150 -2.44 -1.52 2.82
C GLY A 150 -1.40 -1.62 3.93
N THR A 151 -0.91 -0.48 4.41
CA THR A 151 -0.04 -0.42 5.58
C THR A 151 -0.66 0.40 6.70
N LEU A 152 -0.33 -0.01 7.93
CA LEU A 152 -0.54 0.76 9.14
C LEU A 152 0.69 0.69 10.04
N HIS A 153 0.86 1.72 10.88
CA HIS A 153 1.91 1.79 11.88
C HIS A 153 1.40 1.30 13.24
N THR A 154 1.10 0.02 13.35
CA THR A 154 0.65 -0.63 14.58
C THR A 154 1.63 -1.73 14.99
N SER A 155 1.66 -2.07 16.26
CA SER A 155 2.63 -3.01 16.83
C SER A 155 2.15 -4.46 16.86
N SER A 156 0.89 -4.73 16.53
CA SER A 156 0.33 -6.08 16.46
C SER A 156 -0.93 -6.14 15.59
N ALA A 157 -1.29 -7.34 15.13
CA ALA A 157 -2.51 -7.57 14.36
C ALA A 157 -3.78 -7.14 15.14
N ALA A 158 -3.90 -7.49 16.42
CA ALA A 158 -5.04 -7.10 17.25
C ALA A 158 -5.17 -5.57 17.33
N LYS A 159 -4.07 -4.86 17.63
CA LYS A 159 -4.08 -3.39 17.65
C LYS A 159 -4.39 -2.75 16.30
N THR A 160 -4.13 -3.47 15.20
CA THR A 160 -4.48 -2.99 13.86
C THR A 160 -5.98 -2.98 13.69
N ILE A 161 -6.67 -4.06 14.08
CA ILE A 161 -8.13 -4.14 14.04
C ILE A 161 -8.75 -3.07 14.92
N ASP A 162 -8.30 -2.93 16.17
CA ASP A 162 -8.77 -1.88 17.07
C ASP A 162 -8.57 -0.48 16.45
N ARG A 163 -7.39 -0.22 15.87
CA ARG A 163 -7.09 1.07 15.23
C ARG A 163 -8.02 1.38 14.07
N ILE A 164 -8.34 0.38 13.24
CA ILE A 164 -9.28 0.55 12.12
C ILE A 164 -10.67 0.86 12.66
N VAL A 165 -11.16 0.07 13.61
CA VAL A 165 -12.50 0.27 14.20
C VAL A 165 -12.62 1.62 14.92
N ASP A 166 -11.56 2.04 15.62
CA ASP A 166 -11.58 3.25 16.45
C ASP A 166 -11.66 4.56 15.67
N VAL A 167 -11.23 4.59 14.42
CA VAL A 167 -11.36 5.80 13.60
C VAL A 167 -12.80 6.05 13.14
N PHE A 168 -13.69 5.05 13.23
CA PHE A 168 -15.08 5.17 12.81
C PHE A 168 -15.98 5.73 13.93
N PRO A 169 -17.04 6.46 13.58
CA PRO A 169 -18.09 6.84 14.52
C PRO A 169 -18.69 5.63 15.23
N ALA A 170 -19.16 5.80 16.47
CA ALA A 170 -19.72 4.70 17.28
C ALA A 170 -20.82 3.91 16.56
N ALA A 171 -21.68 4.60 15.82
CA ALA A 171 -22.77 3.96 15.07
C ALA A 171 -22.34 3.03 13.94
N GLU A 172 -21.08 3.15 13.47
CA GLU A 172 -20.55 2.35 12.35
C GLU A 172 -19.62 1.22 12.80
N LYS A 173 -19.18 1.22 14.07
CA LYS A 173 -18.15 0.29 14.55
C LYS A 173 -18.54 -1.18 14.41
N ASP A 174 -19.77 -1.52 14.64
CA ASP A 174 -20.25 -2.92 14.53
C ASP A 174 -20.29 -3.38 13.08
N MET A 175 -20.69 -2.51 12.16
CA MET A 175 -20.62 -2.78 10.72
C MET A 175 -19.17 -3.01 10.27
N VAL A 176 -18.25 -2.14 10.71
CA VAL A 176 -16.82 -2.27 10.37
C VAL A 176 -16.22 -3.56 10.92
N ARG A 177 -16.59 -3.96 12.16
CA ARG A 177 -16.17 -5.26 12.71
C ARG A 177 -16.69 -6.43 11.87
N ALA A 178 -17.94 -6.37 11.43
CA ALA A 178 -18.51 -7.40 10.55
C ALA A 178 -17.72 -7.49 9.23
N MET A 179 -17.45 -6.36 8.58
CA MET A 179 -16.64 -6.31 7.34
C MET A 179 -15.22 -6.89 7.53
N LEU A 180 -14.61 -6.67 8.68
CA LEU A 180 -13.26 -7.19 8.98
C LEU A 180 -13.25 -8.67 9.37
N SER A 181 -14.40 -9.29 9.61
CA SER A 181 -14.53 -10.70 9.98
C SER A 181 -14.74 -11.65 8.79
N GLU A 182 -15.01 -11.10 7.61
CA GLU A 182 -15.19 -11.85 6.35
C GLU A 182 -13.87 -12.05 5.60
#